data_86a68dfb87834ad4e4ccbe800aab376d
#
_entry.id   86a68dfb87834ad4e4ccbe800aab376d
#
_cell.length_a   1.000
_cell.length_b   1.000
_cell.length_c   1.000
_cell.angle_alpha   90.00
_cell.angle_beta   90.00
_cell.angle_gamma   90.00
#
_symmetry.space_group_name_H-M   'P 1'
#
loop_
_entity.id
_entity.type
_entity.pdbx_description
1 polymer ?
#
loop_
_entity_poly.entity_id
_entity_poly.type
_entity_poly.pdbx_seq_one_letter_code
_entity_poly.pdbx_strand_id
1 'polypeptide(L)'
;MVKCNHCLVKSRTMPESIEWSSEVSQIVRKFALQNAIEYHGEGQSGSVLGRVLSEREDLRSKAKSLISLVNSEVSRANLIAKEKGMEEVRFELESFAPEALDREKQQKTVGLKDLPGETDDVVLRFAPNPNGPLSLGHSRGVVINSMYSERYDGKIVLRFDDTDTRVKPAIIEAYDWIEEEFEWLSGRSPDVVVRASERMPLYIDMAEKMISGGFGYVCLCSADEFREFRISKEECPCRDREVSSNLEDWEKMSSGGINEGEAVVRVRTDMTLPNPALRDWPALRIQHAPHPIVGDKYKVWPLLDFQSAVEDHAQGVTHIIRGIDLMDSTRKQTLLYEHFGWNYPEPLYWGRVKIHEFGGFSTSGILSSIKSEDFSGWDDPRLPTIKALRNRGFSPESIRLLWEEIGLTQKDISISMATLESFNSKVIDSDCERRVFVIDPIEIEFSSDNRPDVASIPRHPEGSIPGNRNWEFSESIFIQSSDHNPGKVRLKDFADVEISEFSANIQSMDRTDDRQIIHWLPKNLSREAIITVPDGENLNRIRGFIEDFELEEGRVYQFERFGFAKIESIDDQLVSLLWLHN
;
A
#
# COMPACT_ATOMS: atom_id res chain seq x y z
N MET A 1 -60.60 -2.88 -28.34
CA MET A 1 -60.18 -4.30 -28.15
C MET A 1 -58.72 -4.29 -27.77
N VAL A 2 -58.44 -4.35 -26.49
CA VAL A 2 -57.05 -4.33 -25.95
C VAL A 2 -56.79 -5.72 -25.39
N LYS A 3 -55.84 -6.43 -25.96
CA LYS A 3 -55.40 -7.74 -25.46
C LYS A 3 -54.28 -7.51 -24.40
N CYS A 4 -54.60 -7.89 -23.18
CA CYS A 4 -53.68 -7.97 -22.07
C CYS A 4 -52.81 -9.22 -22.22
N ASN A 5 -51.45 -9.03 -22.27
CA ASN A 5 -50.52 -10.15 -22.27
C ASN A 5 -50.09 -10.46 -20.83
N HIS A 6 -50.21 -11.74 -20.50
CA HIS A 6 -49.87 -12.38 -19.24
C HIS A 6 -48.42 -12.14 -18.81
N CYS A 7 -48.25 -11.57 -17.63
CA CYS A 7 -47.04 -11.66 -16.85
C CYS A 7 -46.89 -13.07 -16.27
N LEU A 8 -45.97 -13.85 -16.83
CA LEU A 8 -45.48 -15.09 -16.21
C LEU A 8 -44.55 -14.73 -15.04
N VAL A 9 -45.10 -14.80 -13.83
CA VAL A 9 -44.31 -14.82 -12.60
C VAL A 9 -43.54 -16.14 -12.55
N LYS A 10 -42.22 -16.07 -12.83
CA LYS A 10 -41.32 -17.20 -12.52
C LYS A 10 -41.27 -17.36 -11.01
N SER A 11 -41.88 -18.40 -10.48
CA SER A 11 -41.70 -18.85 -9.10
C SER A 11 -40.22 -19.13 -8.87
N ARG A 12 -39.57 -18.32 -8.03
CA ARG A 12 -38.28 -18.68 -7.44
C ARG A 12 -38.53 -19.85 -6.51
N THR A 13 -38.17 -21.04 -6.96
CA THR A 13 -37.99 -22.19 -6.07
C THR A 13 -36.97 -21.82 -5.01
N MET A 14 -37.38 -21.85 -3.76
CA MET A 14 -36.47 -21.77 -2.61
C MET A 14 -35.45 -22.91 -2.74
N PRO A 15 -34.14 -22.67 -2.50
CA PRO A 15 -33.19 -23.78 -2.51
C PRO A 15 -33.57 -24.75 -1.40
N GLU A 16 -33.63 -26.05 -1.73
CA GLU A 16 -33.79 -27.12 -0.76
C GLU A 16 -32.79 -26.94 0.37
N SER A 17 -33.29 -26.91 1.62
CA SER A 17 -32.44 -26.86 2.81
C SER A 17 -31.65 -28.17 2.88
N ILE A 18 -30.35 -28.10 2.63
CA ILE A 18 -29.46 -29.24 2.83
C ILE A 18 -29.45 -29.53 4.33
N GLU A 19 -29.93 -30.69 4.75
CA GLU A 19 -29.72 -31.17 6.11
C GLU A 19 -28.25 -31.58 6.27
N TRP A 20 -27.52 -30.82 7.12
CA TRP A 20 -26.15 -31.13 7.46
C TRP A 20 -26.06 -32.21 8.50
N SER A 21 -25.06 -33.08 8.41
CA SER A 21 -24.83 -34.09 9.44
C SER A 21 -24.60 -33.46 10.80
N SER A 22 -24.92 -34.19 11.87
CA SER A 22 -24.68 -33.73 13.25
C SER A 22 -23.22 -33.33 13.47
N GLU A 23 -22.27 -34.06 12.88
CA GLU A 23 -20.84 -33.80 12.96
C GLU A 23 -20.47 -32.43 12.34
N VAL A 24 -20.96 -32.08 11.15
CA VAL A 24 -20.72 -30.80 10.51
C VAL A 24 -21.32 -29.65 11.33
N SER A 25 -22.53 -29.83 11.84
CA SER A 25 -23.21 -28.83 12.68
C SER A 25 -22.44 -28.60 13.99
N GLN A 26 -21.86 -29.63 14.58
CA GLN A 26 -21.04 -29.55 15.77
C GLN A 26 -19.72 -28.77 15.51
N ILE A 27 -19.04 -29.04 14.41
CA ILE A 27 -17.82 -28.33 14.01
C ILE A 27 -18.11 -26.83 13.80
N VAL A 28 -19.21 -26.51 13.08
CA VAL A 28 -19.61 -25.11 12.86
C VAL A 28 -19.91 -24.41 14.19
N ARG A 29 -20.64 -25.09 15.10
CA ARG A 29 -20.96 -24.55 16.41
C ARG A 29 -19.72 -24.31 17.26
N LYS A 30 -18.80 -25.28 17.31
CA LYS A 30 -17.49 -25.15 17.99
C LYS A 30 -16.79 -23.87 17.56
N PHE A 31 -16.63 -23.66 16.25
CA PHE A 31 -15.93 -22.49 15.75
C PHE A 31 -16.74 -21.19 15.91
N ALA A 32 -18.07 -21.24 15.89
CA ALA A 32 -18.90 -20.07 16.14
C ALA A 32 -18.77 -19.57 17.58
N LEU A 33 -18.84 -20.47 18.59
CA LEU A 33 -18.64 -20.12 20.00
C LEU A 33 -17.22 -19.62 20.26
N GLN A 34 -16.21 -20.33 19.74
CA GLN A 34 -14.81 -19.91 19.85
C GLN A 34 -14.57 -18.52 19.24
N ASN A 35 -15.16 -18.24 18.08
CA ASN A 35 -15.04 -16.96 17.41
C ASN A 35 -15.79 -15.83 18.17
N ALA A 36 -16.94 -16.13 18.77
CA ALA A 36 -17.63 -15.18 19.63
C ALA A 36 -16.80 -14.81 20.86
N ILE A 37 -16.05 -15.78 21.45
CA ILE A 37 -15.13 -15.50 22.56
C ILE A 37 -13.97 -14.62 22.10
N GLU A 38 -13.36 -14.93 20.94
CA GLU A 38 -12.24 -14.17 20.39
C GLU A 38 -12.59 -12.72 20.08
N TYR A 39 -13.82 -12.46 19.63
CA TYR A 39 -14.32 -11.14 19.21
C TYR A 39 -15.31 -10.53 20.22
N HIS A 40 -15.24 -10.92 21.49
CA HIS A 40 -16.03 -10.34 22.59
C HIS A 40 -17.55 -10.26 22.31
N GLY A 41 -18.11 -11.28 21.68
CA GLY A 41 -19.53 -11.38 21.33
C GLY A 41 -19.89 -10.85 19.94
N GLU A 42 -18.91 -10.41 19.17
CA GLU A 42 -19.07 -9.94 17.76
C GLU A 42 -18.42 -10.91 16.77
N GLY A 43 -18.69 -12.19 16.89
CA GLY A 43 -18.17 -13.23 16.01
C GLY A 43 -18.53 -13.00 14.55
N GLN A 44 -17.61 -13.38 13.65
CA GLN A 44 -17.67 -13.11 12.21
C GLN A 44 -17.80 -14.39 11.39
N SER A 45 -18.87 -14.51 10.58
CA SER A 45 -19.18 -15.68 9.78
C SER A 45 -18.08 -16.07 8.77
N GLY A 46 -17.39 -15.09 8.18
CA GLY A 46 -16.29 -15.34 7.23
C GLY A 46 -15.12 -16.08 7.89
N SER A 47 -14.76 -15.69 9.12
CA SER A 47 -13.72 -16.35 9.91
C SER A 47 -14.10 -17.79 10.28
N VAL A 48 -15.34 -18.00 10.70
CA VAL A 48 -15.85 -19.32 11.05
C VAL A 48 -15.89 -20.24 9.83
N LEU A 49 -16.41 -19.75 8.70
CA LEU A 49 -16.43 -20.52 7.45
C LEU A 49 -15.02 -20.96 7.03
N GLY A 50 -14.05 -20.06 7.07
CA GLY A 50 -12.66 -20.36 6.74
C GLY A 50 -12.08 -21.49 7.61
N ARG A 51 -12.37 -21.49 8.92
CA ARG A 51 -11.92 -22.54 9.84
C ARG A 51 -12.57 -23.88 9.58
N VAL A 52 -13.89 -23.90 9.35
CA VAL A 52 -14.63 -25.12 9.01
C VAL A 52 -14.07 -25.76 7.75
N LEU A 53 -13.82 -24.96 6.70
CA LEU A 53 -13.26 -25.45 5.43
C LEU A 53 -11.77 -25.84 5.52
N SER A 54 -11.06 -25.37 6.53
CA SER A 54 -9.69 -25.79 6.83
C SER A 54 -9.64 -27.12 7.59
N GLU A 55 -10.60 -27.37 8.51
CA GLU A 55 -10.71 -28.64 9.23
C GLU A 55 -11.36 -29.74 8.39
N ARG A 56 -12.27 -29.35 7.48
CA ARG A 56 -13.03 -30.24 6.60
C ARG A 56 -12.91 -29.81 5.12
N GLU A 57 -11.80 -30.18 4.52
CA GLU A 57 -11.51 -29.84 3.11
C GLU A 57 -12.53 -30.43 2.11
N ASP A 58 -13.15 -31.55 2.46
CA ASP A 58 -14.22 -32.19 1.69
C ASP A 58 -15.46 -31.30 1.51
N LEU A 59 -15.68 -30.31 2.39
CA LEU A 59 -16.80 -29.38 2.31
C LEU A 59 -16.55 -28.19 1.38
N ARG A 60 -15.34 -28.02 0.84
CA ARG A 60 -15.02 -26.87 -0.06
C ARG A 60 -15.94 -26.78 -1.27
N SER A 61 -16.33 -27.92 -1.86
CA SER A 61 -17.29 -27.96 -2.99
C SER A 61 -18.70 -27.50 -2.61
N LYS A 62 -19.05 -27.58 -1.32
CA LYS A 62 -20.37 -27.23 -0.77
C LYS A 62 -20.33 -25.92 0.04
N ALA A 63 -19.28 -25.14 -0.05
CA ALA A 63 -19.06 -23.93 0.76
C ALA A 63 -20.24 -22.93 0.68
N LYS A 64 -20.83 -22.73 -0.51
CA LYS A 64 -21.98 -21.82 -0.68
C LYS A 64 -23.20 -22.24 0.14
N SER A 65 -23.46 -23.52 0.24
CA SER A 65 -24.61 -24.06 1.00
C SER A 65 -24.33 -24.03 2.51
N LEU A 66 -23.04 -24.11 2.91
CA LEU A 66 -22.61 -24.08 4.31
C LEU A 66 -22.76 -22.68 4.95
N ILE A 67 -22.75 -21.61 4.15
CA ILE A 67 -22.84 -20.22 4.62
C ILE A 67 -24.09 -19.99 5.49
N SER A 68 -25.24 -20.57 5.13
CA SER A 68 -26.49 -20.40 5.90
C SER A 68 -26.39 -20.98 7.31
N LEU A 69 -25.79 -22.16 7.45
CA LEU A 69 -25.55 -22.81 8.73
C LEU A 69 -24.55 -22.01 9.58
N VAL A 70 -23.45 -21.57 8.96
CA VAL A 70 -22.43 -20.74 9.62
C VAL A 70 -23.03 -19.43 10.14
N ASN A 71 -23.79 -18.72 9.32
CA ASN A 71 -24.44 -17.48 9.72
C ASN A 71 -25.41 -17.68 10.89
N SER A 72 -26.18 -18.75 10.87
CA SER A 72 -27.11 -19.10 11.94
C SER A 72 -26.39 -19.37 13.27
N GLU A 73 -25.31 -20.16 13.26
CA GLU A 73 -24.58 -20.51 14.48
C GLU A 73 -23.77 -19.32 15.03
N VAL A 74 -23.19 -18.47 14.16
CA VAL A 74 -22.52 -17.24 14.59
C VAL A 74 -23.50 -16.26 15.21
N SER A 75 -24.64 -16.04 14.56
CA SER A 75 -25.69 -15.16 15.12
C SER A 75 -26.19 -15.67 16.48
N ARG A 76 -26.33 -16.99 16.63
CA ARG A 76 -26.72 -17.61 17.90
C ARG A 76 -25.66 -17.43 18.99
N ALA A 77 -24.38 -17.62 18.68
CA ALA A 77 -23.30 -17.41 19.63
C ALA A 77 -23.20 -15.94 20.07
N ASN A 78 -23.33 -15.00 19.14
CA ASN A 78 -23.36 -13.56 19.44
C ASN A 78 -24.58 -13.16 20.27
N LEU A 79 -25.73 -13.78 20.01
CA LEU A 79 -26.94 -13.54 20.81
C LEU A 79 -26.77 -14.01 22.25
N ILE A 80 -26.17 -15.20 22.46
CA ILE A 80 -25.86 -15.70 23.80
C ILE A 80 -24.93 -14.72 24.53
N ALA A 81 -23.89 -14.24 23.87
CA ALA A 81 -22.97 -13.26 24.45
C ALA A 81 -23.69 -11.96 24.87
N LYS A 82 -24.62 -11.50 24.06
CA LYS A 82 -25.40 -10.26 24.29
C LYS A 82 -26.43 -10.41 25.40
N GLU A 83 -27.15 -11.54 25.46
CA GLU A 83 -28.27 -11.73 26.39
C GLU A 83 -27.84 -12.31 27.71
N LYS A 84 -26.84 -13.22 27.73
CA LYS A 84 -26.42 -13.96 28.91
C LYS A 84 -24.99 -13.68 29.36
N GLY A 85 -24.22 -12.94 28.55
CA GLY A 85 -22.84 -12.59 28.84
C GLY A 85 -21.81 -13.59 28.29
N MET A 86 -20.54 -13.20 28.33
CA MET A 86 -19.43 -13.97 27.77
C MET A 86 -19.13 -15.26 28.55
N GLU A 87 -19.42 -15.30 29.85
CA GLU A 87 -19.22 -16.49 30.68
C GLU A 87 -20.13 -17.64 30.23
N GLU A 88 -21.35 -17.36 29.78
CA GLU A 88 -22.26 -18.38 29.26
C GLU A 88 -21.75 -18.95 27.92
N VAL A 89 -21.16 -18.11 27.04
CA VAL A 89 -20.55 -18.57 25.79
C VAL A 89 -19.36 -19.50 26.08
N ARG A 90 -18.54 -19.17 27.08
CA ARG A 90 -17.43 -20.02 27.55
C ARG A 90 -17.92 -21.33 28.14
N PHE A 91 -18.90 -21.27 29.02
CA PHE A 91 -19.49 -22.45 29.61
C PHE A 91 -20.08 -23.41 28.58
N GLU A 92 -20.77 -22.84 27.56
CA GLU A 92 -21.31 -23.65 26.46
C GLU A 92 -20.20 -24.29 25.62
N LEU A 93 -19.13 -23.55 25.31
CA LEU A 93 -17.96 -24.10 24.59
C LEU A 93 -17.24 -25.18 25.42
N GLU A 94 -17.04 -24.95 26.72
CA GLU A 94 -16.39 -25.90 27.65
C GLU A 94 -17.18 -27.20 27.79
N SER A 95 -18.51 -27.10 27.87
CA SER A 95 -19.37 -28.29 28.00
C SER A 95 -19.39 -29.14 26.72
N PHE A 96 -19.05 -28.59 25.58
CA PHE A 96 -19.22 -29.19 24.29
C PHE A 96 -17.88 -29.54 23.60
N ALA A 97 -16.86 -28.69 23.73
CA ALA A 97 -15.55 -28.86 23.15
C ALA A 97 -14.47 -28.18 24.03
N PRO A 98 -14.17 -28.75 25.23
CA PRO A 98 -13.24 -28.14 26.19
C PRO A 98 -11.85 -27.89 25.61
N GLU A 99 -11.39 -28.72 24.69
CA GLU A 99 -10.12 -28.56 23.97
C GLU A 99 -10.06 -27.29 23.11
N ALA A 100 -11.20 -26.71 22.78
CA ALA A 100 -11.27 -25.48 21.99
C ALA A 100 -11.07 -24.19 22.82
N LEU A 101 -11.09 -24.29 24.16
CA LEU A 101 -10.79 -23.17 25.06
C LEU A 101 -9.29 -22.88 25.16
N ASP A 102 -8.47 -23.92 25.14
CA ASP A 102 -7.02 -23.86 25.29
C ASP A 102 -6.29 -23.67 23.94
N ARG A 103 -6.86 -22.90 23.06
CA ARG A 103 -6.14 -22.54 21.85
C ARG A 103 -4.97 -21.64 22.24
N GLU A 104 -3.73 -22.15 22.15
CA GLU A 104 -2.57 -21.30 22.03
C GLU A 104 -2.88 -20.27 20.93
N LYS A 105 -3.03 -19.00 21.31
CA LYS A 105 -2.99 -17.91 20.34
C LYS A 105 -1.69 -18.14 19.60
N GLN A 106 -1.76 -18.58 18.33
CA GLN A 106 -0.60 -18.47 17.48
C GLN A 106 -0.20 -16.99 17.61
N GLN A 107 0.87 -16.76 18.38
CA GLN A 107 1.49 -15.44 18.41
C GLN A 107 1.75 -15.14 16.94
N LYS A 108 1.01 -14.16 16.39
CA LYS A 108 1.40 -13.59 15.13
C LYS A 108 2.84 -13.19 15.36
N THR A 109 3.78 -13.87 14.72
CA THR A 109 5.16 -13.40 14.64
C THR A 109 5.05 -12.07 13.91
N VAL A 110 4.98 -10.99 14.69
CA VAL A 110 5.03 -9.62 14.19
C VAL A 110 6.45 -9.41 13.70
N GLY A 111 6.61 -8.84 12.52
CA GLY A 111 7.91 -8.56 11.95
C GLY A 111 8.38 -9.56 10.89
N LEU A 112 9.57 -9.30 10.38
CA LEU A 112 10.19 -10.10 9.33
C LEU A 112 10.77 -11.39 9.91
N LYS A 113 10.42 -12.52 9.28
CA LYS A 113 11.03 -13.84 9.54
C LYS A 113 12.47 -13.83 9.04
N ASP A 114 13.28 -14.77 9.52
CA ASP A 114 14.64 -14.96 9.00
C ASP A 114 14.60 -15.38 7.53
N LEU A 115 15.66 -15.00 6.79
CA LEU A 115 15.84 -15.43 5.41
C LEU A 115 16.16 -16.94 5.39
N PRO A 116 15.60 -17.69 4.42
CA PRO A 116 15.99 -19.10 4.20
C PRO A 116 17.38 -19.20 3.54
N GLY A 117 17.99 -20.39 3.59
CA GLY A 117 19.23 -20.69 2.89
C GLY A 117 20.47 -20.08 3.55
N GLU A 118 21.50 -19.81 2.73
CA GLU A 118 22.76 -19.22 3.18
C GLU A 118 22.63 -17.70 3.34
N THR A 119 23.13 -17.17 4.45
CA THR A 119 22.95 -15.75 4.83
C THR A 119 24.26 -15.03 5.17
N ASP A 120 25.41 -15.60 4.81
CA ASP A 120 26.71 -14.99 5.11
C ASP A 120 27.02 -13.78 4.21
N ASP A 121 26.61 -13.82 2.93
CA ASP A 121 26.82 -12.77 1.93
C ASP A 121 25.51 -12.41 1.24
N VAL A 122 24.56 -11.84 1.97
CA VAL A 122 23.23 -11.51 1.44
C VAL A 122 23.30 -10.37 0.42
N VAL A 123 22.81 -10.63 -0.78
CA VAL A 123 22.59 -9.62 -1.82
C VAL A 123 21.12 -9.64 -2.23
N LEU A 124 20.46 -8.54 -1.98
CA LEU A 124 19.05 -8.30 -2.30
C LEU A 124 18.93 -7.29 -3.46
N ARG A 125 17.76 -7.21 -4.07
CA ARG A 125 17.52 -6.18 -5.07
C ARG A 125 16.09 -5.64 -5.02
N PHE A 126 15.95 -4.34 -5.31
CA PHE A 126 14.70 -3.71 -5.68
C PHE A 126 14.78 -3.33 -7.17
N ALA A 127 13.82 -3.81 -7.98
CA ALA A 127 13.91 -3.72 -9.44
C ALA A 127 12.63 -3.09 -10.06
N PRO A 128 12.42 -1.77 -9.88
CA PRO A 128 11.27 -1.08 -10.45
C PRO A 128 11.48 -0.77 -11.94
N ASN A 129 10.35 -0.66 -12.67
CA ASN A 129 10.35 0.02 -13.96
C ASN A 129 10.20 1.54 -13.71
N PRO A 130 11.09 2.40 -14.29
CA PRO A 130 11.06 3.84 -14.04
C PRO A 130 10.02 4.56 -14.92
N ASN A 131 8.75 4.19 -14.84
CA ASN A 131 7.65 4.82 -15.59
C ASN A 131 6.79 5.78 -14.74
N GLY A 132 7.30 6.18 -13.58
CA GLY A 132 6.74 7.12 -12.63
C GLY A 132 7.38 6.95 -11.26
N PRO A 133 7.01 7.79 -10.27
CA PRO A 133 7.47 7.66 -8.90
C PRO A 133 6.92 6.38 -8.24
N LEU A 134 7.48 5.99 -7.11
CA LEU A 134 7.01 4.85 -6.35
C LEU A 134 5.61 5.12 -5.77
N SER A 135 4.78 4.08 -5.76
CA SER A 135 3.53 4.09 -5.00
C SER A 135 3.76 3.54 -3.59
N LEU A 136 2.78 3.74 -2.69
CA LEU A 136 2.78 3.10 -1.37
C LEU A 136 2.94 1.58 -1.47
N GLY A 137 2.35 0.94 -2.50
CA GLY A 137 2.55 -0.50 -2.75
C GLY A 137 3.99 -0.87 -3.14
N HIS A 138 4.65 -0.03 -3.95
CA HIS A 138 6.06 -0.23 -4.33
C HIS A 138 7.02 -0.03 -3.16
N SER A 139 6.70 0.86 -2.20
CA SER A 139 7.53 1.11 -1.02
C SER A 139 7.78 -0.13 -0.18
N ARG A 140 6.86 -1.13 -0.23
CA ARG A 140 7.08 -2.44 0.40
C ARG A 140 8.36 -3.11 -0.09
N GLY A 141 8.62 -3.03 -1.41
CA GLY A 141 9.83 -3.59 -2.00
C GLY A 141 11.09 -2.92 -1.50
N VAL A 142 11.11 -1.60 -1.39
CA VAL A 142 12.24 -0.85 -0.81
C VAL A 142 12.43 -1.24 0.66
N VAL A 143 11.38 -1.07 1.47
CA VAL A 143 11.45 -1.25 2.93
C VAL A 143 11.88 -2.67 3.31
N ILE A 144 11.21 -3.69 2.77
CA ILE A 144 11.49 -5.09 3.14
C ILE A 144 12.91 -5.52 2.73
N ASN A 145 13.36 -5.16 1.50
CA ASN A 145 14.73 -5.49 1.08
C ASN A 145 15.76 -4.73 1.92
N SER A 146 15.53 -3.44 2.24
CA SER A 146 16.44 -2.66 3.07
C SER A 146 16.54 -3.21 4.49
N MET A 147 15.41 -3.59 5.12
CA MET A 147 15.41 -4.17 6.46
C MET A 147 16.15 -5.51 6.52
N TYR A 148 16.04 -6.36 5.49
CA TYR A 148 16.83 -7.57 5.42
C TYR A 148 18.30 -7.28 5.17
N SER A 149 18.63 -6.34 4.28
CA SER A 149 20.01 -5.91 4.06
C SER A 149 20.65 -5.38 5.36
N GLU A 150 19.93 -4.57 6.13
CA GLU A 150 20.38 -4.09 7.44
C GLU A 150 20.57 -5.23 8.45
N ARG A 151 19.61 -6.18 8.52
CA ARG A 151 19.64 -7.31 9.48
C ARG A 151 20.82 -8.25 9.25
N TYR A 152 21.21 -8.49 8.00
CA TYR A 152 22.25 -9.45 7.62
C TYR A 152 23.54 -8.79 7.18
N ASP A 153 23.72 -7.48 7.40
CA ASP A 153 24.87 -6.70 6.90
C ASP A 153 25.14 -6.94 5.40
N GLY A 154 24.05 -7.08 4.66
CA GLY A 154 24.04 -7.43 3.25
C GLY A 154 23.99 -6.22 2.33
N LYS A 155 24.04 -6.47 1.02
CA LYS A 155 23.96 -5.47 -0.03
C LYS A 155 22.57 -5.37 -0.61
N ILE A 156 22.20 -4.16 -1.08
CA ILE A 156 20.99 -3.93 -1.84
C ILE A 156 21.30 -3.26 -3.19
N VAL A 157 20.82 -3.88 -4.26
CA VAL A 157 20.91 -3.38 -5.62
C VAL A 157 19.59 -2.68 -5.98
N LEU A 158 19.66 -1.42 -6.37
CA LEU A 158 18.59 -0.74 -7.08
C LEU A 158 18.79 -0.94 -8.58
N ARG A 159 17.90 -1.70 -9.23
CA ARG A 159 17.96 -1.97 -10.65
C ARG A 159 16.74 -1.42 -11.36
N PHE A 160 16.95 -0.54 -12.29
CA PHE A 160 15.89 -0.05 -13.18
C PHE A 160 15.65 -1.07 -14.30
N ASP A 161 14.51 -1.76 -14.25
CA ASP A 161 14.08 -2.70 -15.31
C ASP A 161 13.40 -1.91 -16.44
N ASP A 162 14.19 -1.18 -17.21
CA ASP A 162 13.79 -0.15 -18.19
C ASP A 162 13.88 -0.60 -19.66
N THR A 163 13.87 -1.91 -19.91
CA THR A 163 14.01 -2.45 -21.27
C THR A 163 12.72 -2.47 -22.11
N ASP A 164 11.59 -2.04 -21.56
CA ASP A 164 10.33 -1.92 -22.31
C ASP A 164 10.15 -0.52 -22.88
N THR A 165 10.48 -0.34 -24.17
CA THR A 165 10.39 0.95 -24.83
C THR A 165 8.98 1.29 -25.34
N ARG A 166 7.98 0.39 -25.22
CA ARG A 166 6.67 0.56 -25.87
C ARG A 166 5.49 0.58 -24.91
N VAL A 167 5.36 -0.44 -24.05
CA VAL A 167 4.17 -0.59 -23.19
C VAL A 167 4.32 0.21 -21.91
N LYS A 168 5.52 0.20 -21.33
CA LYS A 168 5.87 0.95 -20.12
C LYS A 168 7.20 1.67 -20.33
N PRO A 169 7.26 2.63 -21.26
CA PRO A 169 8.50 3.34 -21.51
C PRO A 169 8.97 4.08 -20.26
N ALA A 170 10.27 4.13 -20.09
CA ALA A 170 10.88 4.86 -18.98
C ALA A 170 10.65 6.37 -19.14
N ILE A 171 10.47 7.06 -18.02
CA ILE A 171 10.43 8.51 -17.89
C ILE A 171 11.78 8.94 -17.32
N ILE A 172 12.45 9.89 -17.96
CA ILE A 172 13.83 10.25 -17.60
C ILE A 172 13.94 10.76 -16.16
N GLU A 173 12.96 11.53 -15.71
CA GLU A 173 12.91 12.08 -14.36
C GLU A 173 12.60 11.01 -13.30
N ALA A 174 12.02 9.87 -13.70
CA ALA A 174 11.63 8.84 -12.75
C ALA A 174 12.84 8.09 -12.16
N TYR A 175 13.99 8.11 -12.81
CA TYR A 175 15.22 7.54 -12.24
C TYR A 175 15.62 8.29 -10.98
N ASP A 176 15.71 9.61 -11.05
CA ASP A 176 16.07 10.45 -9.92
C ASP A 176 14.99 10.38 -8.82
N TRP A 177 13.71 10.41 -9.21
CA TRP A 177 12.61 10.29 -8.23
C TRP A 177 12.67 8.98 -7.44
N ILE A 178 12.92 7.86 -8.11
CA ILE A 178 12.98 6.55 -7.47
C ILE A 178 14.23 6.41 -6.59
N GLU A 179 15.37 6.97 -6.98
CA GLU A 179 16.58 7.00 -6.16
C GLU A 179 16.35 7.83 -4.88
N GLU A 180 15.79 9.04 -5.00
CA GLU A 180 15.42 9.87 -3.85
C GLU A 180 14.40 9.19 -2.92
N GLU A 181 13.36 8.57 -3.48
CA GLU A 181 12.34 7.87 -2.72
C GLU A 181 12.90 6.62 -2.05
N PHE A 182 13.81 5.91 -2.71
CA PHE A 182 14.53 4.79 -2.12
C PHE A 182 15.32 5.24 -0.88
N GLU A 183 16.13 6.29 -1.01
CA GLU A 183 16.91 6.83 0.10
C GLU A 183 16.02 7.34 1.23
N TRP A 184 14.95 8.03 0.90
CA TRP A 184 14.01 8.54 1.89
C TRP A 184 13.30 7.41 2.66
N LEU A 185 12.91 6.31 2.00
CA LEU A 185 12.24 5.16 2.61
C LEU A 185 13.20 4.28 3.42
N SER A 186 14.42 4.07 2.93
CA SER A 186 15.40 3.16 3.54
C SER A 186 16.31 3.85 4.56
N GLY A 187 16.46 5.20 4.48
CA GLY A 187 17.41 5.96 5.27
C GLY A 187 18.86 5.82 4.80
N ARG A 188 19.12 5.15 3.66
CA ARG A 188 20.44 4.94 3.07
C ARG A 188 20.37 4.87 1.55
N SER A 189 21.46 5.19 0.88
CA SER A 189 21.60 4.95 -0.56
C SER A 189 21.72 3.44 -0.85
N PRO A 190 21.30 2.97 -2.04
CA PRO A 190 21.59 1.60 -2.48
C PRO A 190 23.09 1.39 -2.67
N ASP A 191 23.57 0.15 -2.45
CA ASP A 191 25.00 -0.16 -2.61
C ASP A 191 25.42 -0.15 -4.08
N VAL A 192 24.49 -0.49 -4.97
CA VAL A 192 24.70 -0.52 -6.43
C VAL A 192 23.46 -0.03 -7.13
N VAL A 193 23.62 0.85 -8.13
CA VAL A 193 22.54 1.28 -9.03
C VAL A 193 22.84 0.72 -10.43
N VAL A 194 21.85 0.07 -11.04
CA VAL A 194 21.94 -0.55 -12.37
C VAL A 194 20.79 -0.07 -13.25
N ARG A 195 21.09 0.35 -14.47
CA ARG A 195 20.10 0.60 -15.53
C ARG A 195 20.20 -0.50 -16.57
N ALA A 196 19.14 -1.30 -16.72
CA ALA A 196 19.16 -2.45 -17.61
C ALA A 196 19.40 -2.05 -19.07
N SER A 197 18.88 -0.90 -19.52
CA SER A 197 19.09 -0.36 -20.86
C SER A 197 20.58 -0.08 -21.19
N GLU A 198 21.42 0.23 -20.20
CA GLU A 198 22.86 0.45 -20.38
C GLU A 198 23.64 -0.86 -20.44
N ARG A 199 23.00 -1.97 -20.08
CA ARG A 199 23.62 -3.33 -20.01
C ARG A 199 23.27 -4.21 -21.22
N MET A 200 22.73 -3.62 -22.28
CA MET A 200 22.35 -4.36 -23.49
C MET A 200 23.43 -5.26 -24.07
N PRO A 201 24.73 -4.89 -24.05
CA PRO A 201 25.79 -5.80 -24.50
C PRO A 201 25.84 -7.12 -23.75
N LEU A 202 25.55 -7.12 -22.42
CA LEU A 202 25.47 -8.34 -21.61
C LEU A 202 24.31 -9.23 -22.07
N TYR A 203 23.13 -8.66 -22.34
CA TYR A 203 21.98 -9.46 -22.78
C TYR A 203 22.16 -10.02 -24.18
N ILE A 204 22.84 -9.29 -25.08
CA ILE A 204 23.17 -9.75 -26.42
C ILE A 204 24.14 -10.93 -26.35
N ASP A 205 25.22 -10.82 -25.57
CA ASP A 205 26.20 -11.89 -25.35
C ASP A 205 25.53 -13.15 -24.75
N MET A 206 24.65 -12.96 -23.76
CA MET A 206 23.94 -14.07 -23.15
C MET A 206 22.91 -14.72 -24.09
N ALA A 207 22.27 -13.96 -24.98
CA ALA A 207 21.40 -14.50 -26.00
C ALA A 207 22.21 -15.34 -27.02
N GLU A 208 23.38 -14.86 -27.46
CA GLU A 208 24.26 -15.61 -28.36
C GLU A 208 24.77 -16.91 -27.71
N LYS A 209 25.17 -16.87 -26.44
CA LYS A 209 25.57 -18.07 -25.67
C LYS A 209 24.41 -19.06 -25.56
N MET A 210 23.18 -18.57 -25.31
CA MET A 210 21.98 -19.41 -25.22
C MET A 210 21.69 -20.09 -26.56
N ILE A 211 21.77 -19.37 -27.69
CA ILE A 211 21.54 -19.90 -29.04
C ILE A 211 22.67 -20.89 -29.42
N SER A 212 23.92 -20.50 -29.23
CA SER A 212 25.08 -21.33 -29.52
C SER A 212 25.09 -22.62 -28.70
N GLY A 213 24.64 -22.59 -27.46
CA GLY A 213 24.47 -23.72 -26.57
C GLY A 213 23.31 -24.64 -26.92
N GLY A 214 22.47 -24.27 -27.87
CA GLY A 214 21.32 -25.06 -28.35
C GLY A 214 20.12 -25.04 -27.41
N PHE A 215 20.13 -24.20 -26.37
CA PHE A 215 18.98 -24.03 -25.45
C PHE A 215 18.21 -22.71 -25.65
N GLY A 216 18.47 -22.04 -26.79
CA GLY A 216 17.68 -20.95 -27.32
C GLY A 216 17.59 -21.02 -28.84
N TYR A 217 16.59 -20.40 -29.40
CA TYR A 217 16.40 -20.36 -30.86
C TYR A 217 15.63 -19.13 -31.31
N VAL A 218 15.79 -18.74 -32.56
CA VAL A 218 15.02 -17.69 -33.21
C VAL A 218 13.75 -18.30 -33.81
N CYS A 219 12.61 -17.89 -33.30
CA CYS A 219 11.29 -18.33 -33.79
C CYS A 219 10.72 -17.29 -34.76
N LEU A 220 10.39 -17.73 -35.97
CA LEU A 220 9.81 -16.92 -37.04
C LEU A 220 8.29 -17.14 -37.18
N CYS A 221 7.69 -17.96 -36.32
CA CYS A 221 6.25 -18.14 -36.26
C CYS A 221 5.57 -16.86 -35.77
N SER A 222 4.42 -16.53 -36.34
CA SER A 222 3.55 -15.50 -35.79
C SER A 222 3.11 -15.82 -34.35
N ALA A 223 2.64 -14.81 -33.62
CA ALA A 223 2.18 -15.00 -32.26
C ALA A 223 1.00 -16.00 -32.15
N ASP A 224 0.11 -16.02 -33.15
CA ASP A 224 -1.05 -16.91 -33.17
C ASP A 224 -0.64 -18.35 -33.52
N GLU A 225 0.20 -18.57 -34.54
CA GLU A 225 0.74 -19.89 -34.86
C GLU A 225 1.48 -20.49 -33.65
N PHE A 226 2.35 -19.71 -33.00
CA PHE A 226 3.06 -20.22 -31.83
C PHE A 226 2.13 -20.50 -30.65
N ARG A 227 1.04 -19.73 -30.50
CA ARG A 227 0.01 -20.00 -29.48
C ARG A 227 -0.62 -21.38 -29.67
N GLU A 228 -0.89 -21.78 -30.92
CA GLU A 228 -1.41 -23.12 -31.23
C GLU A 228 -0.43 -24.21 -30.84
N PHE A 229 0.83 -24.14 -31.22
CA PHE A 229 1.88 -25.07 -30.78
C PHE A 229 1.97 -25.17 -29.25
N ARG A 230 1.94 -24.01 -28.60
CA ARG A 230 1.98 -23.96 -27.13
C ARG A 230 0.77 -24.63 -26.47
N ILE A 231 -0.43 -24.51 -27.05
CA ILE A 231 -1.66 -25.14 -26.52
C ILE A 231 -1.65 -26.65 -26.80
N SER A 232 -1.32 -27.04 -28.04
CA SER A 232 -1.27 -28.46 -28.44
C SER A 232 -0.12 -29.26 -27.83
N LYS A 233 0.84 -28.58 -27.17
CA LYS A 233 2.08 -29.12 -26.60
C LYS A 233 3.01 -29.68 -27.69
N GLU A 234 2.99 -29.09 -28.84
CA GLU A 234 3.80 -29.48 -29.99
C GLU A 234 4.96 -28.48 -30.17
N GLU A 235 6.04 -28.97 -30.72
CA GLU A 235 7.20 -28.16 -31.05
C GLU A 235 6.97 -27.39 -32.33
N CYS A 236 7.34 -26.08 -32.36
CA CYS A 236 7.25 -25.32 -33.60
C CYS A 236 8.41 -25.68 -34.55
N PRO A 237 8.20 -25.54 -35.90
CA PRO A 237 9.25 -25.89 -36.88
C PRO A 237 10.57 -25.15 -36.74
N CYS A 238 10.58 -23.98 -36.08
CA CYS A 238 11.80 -23.20 -35.86
C CYS A 238 12.73 -23.82 -34.81
N ARG A 239 12.20 -24.68 -33.95
CA ARG A 239 12.91 -25.22 -32.80
C ARG A 239 14.05 -26.16 -33.21
N ASP A 240 13.84 -27.01 -34.26
CA ASP A 240 14.79 -28.03 -34.70
C ASP A 240 15.75 -27.57 -35.78
N ARG A 241 15.81 -26.27 -36.04
CA ARG A 241 16.76 -25.70 -36.97
C ARG A 241 18.17 -25.76 -36.41
N GLU A 242 19.13 -25.90 -37.33
CA GLU A 242 20.56 -25.93 -37.00
C GLU A 242 20.98 -24.67 -36.24
N VAL A 243 21.91 -24.80 -35.31
CA VAL A 243 22.43 -23.69 -34.51
C VAL A 243 22.97 -22.57 -35.41
N SER A 244 23.69 -22.92 -36.49
CA SER A 244 24.20 -21.96 -37.46
C SER A 244 23.09 -21.09 -38.08
N SER A 245 22.00 -21.72 -38.49
CA SER A 245 20.84 -20.99 -39.04
C SER A 245 20.17 -20.08 -38.02
N ASN A 246 20.12 -20.52 -36.76
CA ASN A 246 19.60 -19.69 -35.68
C ASN A 246 20.49 -18.48 -35.40
N LEU A 247 21.82 -18.64 -35.47
CA LEU A 247 22.78 -17.53 -35.31
C LEU A 247 22.72 -16.54 -36.50
N GLU A 248 22.54 -17.02 -37.73
CA GLU A 248 22.32 -16.14 -38.91
C GLU A 248 21.04 -15.30 -38.74
N ASP A 249 19.96 -15.89 -38.26
CA ASP A 249 18.71 -15.15 -38.03
C ASP A 249 18.82 -14.22 -36.82
N TRP A 250 19.58 -14.61 -35.80
CA TRP A 250 19.92 -13.71 -34.69
C TRP A 250 20.70 -12.47 -35.17
N GLU A 251 21.68 -12.65 -36.03
CA GLU A 251 22.44 -11.53 -36.63
C GLU A 251 21.53 -10.60 -37.44
N LYS A 252 20.63 -11.15 -38.27
CA LYS A 252 19.63 -10.36 -39.02
C LYS A 252 18.68 -9.63 -38.06
N MET A 253 18.22 -10.31 -36.98
CA MET A 253 17.32 -9.75 -35.98
C MET A 253 17.98 -8.59 -35.24
N SER A 254 19.22 -8.78 -34.77
CA SER A 254 19.97 -7.79 -33.99
C SER A 254 20.44 -6.59 -34.82
N SER A 255 20.77 -6.81 -36.14
CA SER A 255 21.14 -5.74 -37.06
C SER A 255 19.96 -4.95 -37.64
N GLY A 256 18.71 -5.37 -37.35
CA GLY A 256 17.49 -4.72 -37.87
C GLY A 256 17.07 -5.19 -39.25
N GLY A 257 17.58 -6.36 -39.71
CA GLY A 257 17.18 -7.00 -40.97
C GLY A 257 15.82 -7.71 -40.93
N ILE A 258 15.19 -7.79 -39.75
CA ILE A 258 13.86 -8.39 -39.51
C ILE A 258 12.99 -7.36 -38.82
N ASN A 259 11.71 -7.26 -39.22
CA ASN A 259 10.78 -6.27 -38.65
C ASN A 259 10.18 -6.72 -37.27
N GLU A 260 9.59 -5.76 -36.57
CA GLU A 260 8.84 -6.04 -35.35
C GLU A 260 7.72 -7.05 -35.60
N GLY A 261 7.64 -8.06 -34.73
CA GLY A 261 6.62 -9.10 -34.79
C GLY A 261 6.95 -10.29 -35.70
N GLU A 262 7.99 -10.19 -36.55
CA GLU A 262 8.38 -11.26 -37.47
C GLU A 262 9.35 -12.30 -36.84
N ALA A 263 10.03 -11.94 -35.75
CA ALA A 263 10.91 -12.84 -35.05
C ALA A 263 10.94 -12.58 -33.54
N VAL A 264 11.21 -13.64 -32.78
CA VAL A 264 11.39 -13.61 -31.34
C VAL A 264 12.41 -14.66 -30.91
N VAL A 265 13.31 -14.34 -29.98
CA VAL A 265 14.19 -15.33 -29.36
C VAL A 265 13.44 -16.04 -28.25
N ARG A 266 13.46 -17.38 -28.25
CA ARG A 266 12.81 -18.20 -27.23
C ARG A 266 13.83 -19.03 -26.46
N VAL A 267 13.58 -19.25 -25.18
CA VAL A 267 14.27 -20.26 -24.38
C VAL A 267 13.65 -21.61 -24.69
N ARG A 268 14.48 -22.61 -25.02
CA ARG A 268 14.03 -23.97 -25.27
C ARG A 268 13.69 -24.65 -23.95
N THR A 269 12.45 -25.10 -23.79
CA THR A 269 11.97 -25.81 -22.61
C THR A 269 11.17 -27.03 -23.02
N ASP A 270 10.67 -27.81 -22.07
CA ASP A 270 9.79 -28.94 -22.37
C ASP A 270 8.38 -28.43 -22.74
N MET A 271 7.98 -28.65 -24.00
CA MET A 271 6.66 -28.26 -24.52
C MET A 271 5.50 -29.06 -23.91
N THR A 272 5.78 -30.17 -23.20
CA THR A 272 4.76 -30.97 -22.51
C THR A 272 4.44 -30.48 -21.09
N LEU A 273 5.20 -29.53 -20.56
CA LEU A 273 4.97 -28.95 -19.22
C LEU A 273 3.48 -28.60 -18.98
N PRO A 274 2.95 -28.89 -17.80
CA PRO A 274 1.55 -28.60 -17.48
C PRO A 274 1.19 -27.11 -17.65
N ASN A 275 2.07 -26.21 -17.18
CA ASN A 275 1.88 -24.77 -17.30
C ASN A 275 2.31 -24.26 -18.67
N PRO A 276 1.40 -23.78 -19.53
CA PRO A 276 1.75 -23.28 -20.86
C PRO A 276 2.63 -22.02 -20.85
N ALA A 277 2.67 -21.27 -19.77
CA ALA A 277 3.54 -20.08 -19.64
C ALA A 277 5.03 -20.42 -19.64
N LEU A 278 5.38 -21.68 -19.31
CA LEU A 278 6.75 -22.15 -19.24
C LEU A 278 7.26 -22.77 -20.56
N ARG A 279 6.34 -22.99 -21.54
CA ARG A 279 6.68 -23.66 -22.81
C ARG A 279 7.30 -22.68 -23.77
N ASP A 280 8.56 -22.89 -24.12
CA ASP A 280 9.37 -22.09 -25.05
C ASP A 280 9.07 -20.60 -24.97
N TRP A 281 9.21 -20.07 -23.75
CA TRP A 281 8.86 -18.69 -23.43
C TRP A 281 9.80 -17.68 -24.11
N PRO A 282 9.29 -16.48 -24.52
CA PRO A 282 10.09 -15.48 -25.23
C PRO A 282 11.10 -14.80 -24.31
N ALA A 283 12.36 -14.73 -24.77
CA ALA A 283 13.47 -14.11 -24.06
C ALA A 283 13.77 -12.68 -24.57
N LEU A 284 13.83 -12.50 -25.90
CA LEU A 284 14.08 -11.20 -26.53
C LEU A 284 13.14 -10.98 -27.70
N ARG A 285 12.80 -9.71 -27.94
CA ARG A 285 11.94 -9.29 -29.05
C ARG A 285 12.51 -8.07 -29.77
N ILE A 286 12.08 -7.85 -31.02
CA ILE A 286 12.38 -6.64 -31.78
C ILE A 286 11.46 -5.52 -31.31
N GLN A 287 12.05 -4.35 -31.04
CA GLN A 287 11.34 -3.11 -30.75
C GLN A 287 12.13 -1.92 -31.34
N HIS A 288 11.46 -1.11 -32.17
CA HIS A 288 12.06 0.03 -32.84
C HIS A 288 11.81 1.37 -32.15
N ALA A 289 10.91 1.38 -31.14
CA ALA A 289 10.67 2.59 -30.37
C ALA A 289 11.95 3.03 -29.64
N PRO A 290 12.34 4.31 -29.72
CA PRO A 290 13.56 4.79 -29.09
C PRO A 290 13.46 4.74 -27.56
N HIS A 291 14.56 4.41 -26.92
CA HIS A 291 14.69 4.45 -25.47
C HIS A 291 15.18 5.84 -25.01
N PRO A 292 14.67 6.42 -23.90
CA PRO A 292 15.05 7.79 -23.50
C PRO A 292 16.54 7.97 -23.19
N ILE A 293 17.27 6.92 -22.76
CA ILE A 293 18.70 7.00 -22.45
C ILE A 293 19.57 6.57 -23.64
N VAL A 294 19.30 5.41 -24.23
CA VAL A 294 20.17 4.82 -25.25
C VAL A 294 19.68 5.03 -26.68
N GLY A 295 18.56 5.75 -26.86
CA GLY A 295 17.99 6.09 -28.16
C GLY A 295 17.57 4.86 -28.96
N ASP A 296 17.91 4.85 -30.24
CA ASP A 296 17.61 3.81 -31.23
C ASP A 296 18.79 2.86 -31.51
N LYS A 297 19.78 2.85 -30.60
CA LYS A 297 21.01 2.08 -30.74
C LYS A 297 20.75 0.57 -30.88
N TYR A 298 19.75 0.06 -30.16
CA TYR A 298 19.42 -1.36 -30.15
C TYR A 298 18.09 -1.64 -30.83
N LYS A 299 18.03 -2.73 -31.58
CA LYS A 299 16.82 -3.17 -32.30
C LYS A 299 16.13 -4.35 -31.61
N VAL A 300 16.86 -5.06 -30.77
CA VAL A 300 16.37 -6.20 -30.01
C VAL A 300 16.48 -5.89 -28.53
N TRP A 301 15.43 -6.22 -27.78
CA TRP A 301 15.31 -5.93 -26.36
C TRP A 301 14.96 -7.18 -25.58
N PRO A 302 15.61 -7.42 -24.43
CA PRO A 302 15.26 -8.53 -23.57
C PRO A 302 13.90 -8.29 -22.88
N LEU A 303 13.15 -9.35 -22.70
CA LEU A 303 11.94 -9.34 -21.90
C LEU A 303 12.30 -9.55 -20.42
N LEU A 304 11.40 -9.14 -19.53
CA LEU A 304 11.60 -9.12 -18.09
C LEU A 304 12.18 -10.43 -17.53
N ASP A 305 11.63 -11.58 -17.94
CA ASP A 305 12.05 -12.88 -17.38
C ASP A 305 13.52 -13.22 -17.72
N PHE A 306 13.96 -12.89 -18.94
CA PHE A 306 15.34 -13.10 -19.38
C PHE A 306 16.28 -12.04 -18.79
N GLN A 307 15.94 -10.76 -18.92
CA GLN A 307 16.73 -9.65 -18.41
C GLN A 307 16.98 -9.78 -16.90
N SER A 308 15.92 -10.03 -16.14
CA SER A 308 16.03 -10.15 -14.69
C SER A 308 16.85 -11.37 -14.26
N ALA A 309 16.73 -12.51 -14.96
CA ALA A 309 17.54 -13.70 -14.69
C ALA A 309 19.04 -13.44 -14.91
N VAL A 310 19.40 -12.80 -16.03
CA VAL A 310 20.78 -12.46 -16.35
C VAL A 310 21.36 -11.47 -15.33
N GLU A 311 20.59 -10.46 -14.96
CA GLU A 311 21.05 -9.46 -13.98
C GLU A 311 21.15 -10.03 -12.57
N ASP A 312 20.17 -10.81 -12.12
CA ASP A 312 20.22 -11.42 -10.79
C ASP A 312 21.47 -12.31 -10.64
N HIS A 313 21.87 -13.03 -11.71
CA HIS A 313 23.13 -13.76 -11.75
C HIS A 313 24.36 -12.83 -11.76
N ALA A 314 24.38 -11.85 -12.66
CA ALA A 314 25.51 -10.93 -12.83
C ALA A 314 25.77 -10.06 -11.60
N GLN A 315 24.74 -9.74 -10.83
CA GLN A 315 24.81 -8.95 -9.58
C GLN A 315 25.10 -9.83 -8.36
N GLY A 316 25.12 -11.16 -8.49
CA GLY A 316 25.31 -12.09 -7.38
C GLY A 316 24.14 -12.05 -6.38
N VAL A 317 22.92 -11.79 -6.86
CA VAL A 317 21.71 -11.78 -6.01
C VAL A 317 21.54 -13.15 -5.36
N THR A 318 21.38 -13.17 -4.04
CA THR A 318 21.20 -14.40 -3.26
C THR A 318 19.75 -14.65 -2.90
N HIS A 319 18.97 -13.58 -2.70
CA HIS A 319 17.55 -13.65 -2.31
C HIS A 319 16.71 -12.74 -3.18
N ILE A 320 15.62 -13.28 -3.71
CA ILE A 320 14.67 -12.57 -4.56
C ILE A 320 13.35 -12.42 -3.80
N ILE A 321 13.00 -11.20 -3.42
CA ILE A 321 11.71 -10.90 -2.78
C ILE A 321 10.80 -10.22 -3.80
N ARG A 322 9.62 -10.82 -4.09
CA ARG A 322 8.70 -10.33 -5.13
C ARG A 322 7.23 -10.70 -4.87
N GLY A 323 6.31 -10.10 -5.63
CA GLY A 323 4.90 -10.47 -5.62
C GLY A 323 4.66 -11.91 -6.07
N ILE A 324 3.66 -12.58 -5.49
CA ILE A 324 3.28 -13.96 -5.83
C ILE A 324 2.81 -14.11 -7.29
N ASP A 325 2.34 -13.02 -7.90
CA ASP A 325 1.98 -12.95 -9.31
C ASP A 325 3.17 -13.17 -10.27
N LEU A 326 4.42 -13.00 -9.77
CA LEU A 326 5.65 -13.30 -10.51
C LEU A 326 6.19 -14.73 -10.25
N MET A 327 5.38 -15.64 -9.70
CA MET A 327 5.80 -17.02 -9.46
C MET A 327 6.14 -17.76 -10.77
N ASP A 328 5.44 -17.47 -11.86
CA ASP A 328 5.77 -18.05 -13.17
C ASP A 328 7.08 -17.50 -13.73
N SER A 329 7.44 -16.25 -13.41
CA SER A 329 8.76 -15.69 -13.72
C SER A 329 9.88 -16.46 -13.00
N THR A 330 9.68 -16.80 -11.71
CA THR A 330 10.64 -17.67 -10.99
C THR A 330 10.85 -18.99 -11.72
N ARG A 331 9.76 -19.69 -12.08
CA ARG A 331 9.83 -20.99 -12.77
C ARG A 331 10.57 -20.90 -14.11
N LYS A 332 10.28 -19.87 -14.92
CA LYS A 332 10.97 -19.63 -16.20
C LYS A 332 12.47 -19.37 -15.98
N GLN A 333 12.79 -18.53 -15.00
CA GLN A 333 14.16 -18.18 -14.67
C GLN A 333 14.94 -19.37 -14.12
N THR A 334 14.32 -20.24 -13.31
CA THR A 334 14.93 -21.49 -12.85
C THR A 334 15.32 -22.39 -14.04
N LEU A 335 14.44 -22.58 -15.02
CA LEU A 335 14.75 -23.35 -16.22
C LEU A 335 15.92 -22.73 -17.03
N LEU A 336 16.02 -21.41 -17.09
CA LEU A 336 17.14 -20.73 -17.74
C LEU A 336 18.44 -20.92 -16.96
N TYR A 337 18.40 -20.85 -15.64
CA TYR A 337 19.55 -21.10 -14.77
C TYR A 337 20.07 -22.53 -14.90
N GLU A 338 19.17 -23.53 -14.98
CA GLU A 338 19.52 -24.92 -15.25
C GLU A 338 20.29 -25.07 -16.57
N HIS A 339 19.86 -24.38 -17.63
CA HIS A 339 20.56 -24.39 -18.93
C HIS A 339 22.00 -23.85 -18.85
N PHE A 340 22.21 -22.79 -18.06
CA PHE A 340 23.54 -22.21 -17.86
C PHE A 340 24.37 -22.88 -16.75
N GLY A 341 23.78 -23.83 -15.99
CA GLY A 341 24.43 -24.46 -14.84
C GLY A 341 24.60 -23.50 -13.65
N TRP A 342 23.71 -22.52 -13.52
CA TRP A 342 23.73 -21.57 -12.40
C TRP A 342 22.83 -22.03 -11.26
N ASN A 343 23.13 -21.56 -10.05
CA ASN A 343 22.25 -21.73 -8.90
C ASN A 343 21.25 -20.57 -8.83
N TYR A 344 19.95 -20.90 -8.77
CA TYR A 344 18.91 -19.89 -8.67
C TYR A 344 18.84 -19.32 -7.24
N PRO A 345 18.71 -18.00 -7.06
CA PRO A 345 18.56 -17.36 -5.75
C PRO A 345 17.34 -17.87 -4.97
N GLU A 346 17.36 -17.76 -3.64
CA GLU A 346 16.23 -18.12 -2.78
C GLU A 346 15.02 -17.19 -3.02
N PRO A 347 13.88 -17.70 -3.51
CA PRO A 347 12.71 -16.85 -3.81
C PRO A 347 11.78 -16.72 -2.61
N LEU A 348 11.46 -15.50 -2.22
CA LEU A 348 10.44 -15.17 -1.24
C LEU A 348 9.31 -14.39 -1.91
N TYR A 349 8.08 -14.63 -1.42
CA TYR A 349 6.90 -14.04 -2.03
C TYR A 349 6.03 -13.32 -1.03
N TRP A 350 5.38 -12.25 -1.49
CA TRP A 350 4.26 -11.63 -0.80
C TRP A 350 3.00 -11.64 -1.66
N GLY A 351 1.83 -11.68 -0.99
CA GLY A 351 0.52 -11.48 -1.60
C GLY A 351 0.30 -10.03 -2.04
N ARG A 352 -0.73 -9.81 -2.81
CA ARG A 352 -1.12 -8.46 -3.24
C ARG A 352 -1.57 -7.62 -2.06
N VAL A 353 -1.29 -6.33 -2.14
CA VAL A 353 -1.79 -5.33 -1.19
C VAL A 353 -2.81 -4.46 -1.89
N LYS A 354 -4.02 -4.41 -1.34
CA LYS A 354 -5.07 -3.49 -1.75
C LYS A 354 -5.22 -2.41 -0.67
N ILE A 355 -5.16 -1.16 -1.08
CA ILE A 355 -5.43 -0.01 -0.22
C ILE A 355 -6.84 0.46 -0.57
N HIS A 356 -7.74 0.51 0.41
CA HIS A 356 -9.17 0.74 0.17
C HIS A 356 -9.45 2.05 -0.56
N GLU A 357 -8.79 3.12 -0.14
CA GLU A 357 -9.00 4.46 -0.65
C GLU A 357 -8.43 4.68 -2.05
N PHE A 358 -7.49 3.80 -2.47
CA PHE A 358 -6.77 3.93 -3.74
C PHE A 358 -7.05 2.78 -4.74
N GLY A 359 -8.21 2.17 -4.65
CA GLY A 359 -8.55 0.89 -5.31
C GLY A 359 -8.49 0.83 -6.84
N GLY A 360 -8.18 1.91 -7.54
CA GLY A 360 -8.20 1.97 -9.02
C GLY A 360 -6.98 2.60 -9.68
N PHE A 361 -6.01 3.08 -8.92
CA PHE A 361 -4.87 3.80 -9.48
C PHE A 361 -3.82 2.85 -10.08
N SER A 362 -3.48 3.10 -11.34
CA SER A 362 -2.31 2.55 -12.01
C SER A 362 -1.39 3.70 -12.45
N THR A 363 -0.09 3.46 -12.52
CA THR A 363 0.88 4.49 -12.95
C THR A 363 0.51 5.12 -14.29
N SER A 364 0.07 4.30 -15.26
CA SER A 364 -0.38 4.81 -16.57
C SER A 364 -1.69 5.61 -16.48
N GLY A 365 -2.61 5.22 -15.60
CA GLY A 365 -3.84 5.96 -15.35
C GLY A 365 -3.55 7.32 -14.72
N ILE A 366 -2.69 7.36 -13.69
CA ILE A 366 -2.27 8.61 -13.06
C ILE A 366 -1.60 9.54 -14.08
N LEU A 367 -0.67 9.02 -14.90
CA LEU A 367 -0.03 9.82 -15.94
C LEU A 367 -1.04 10.41 -16.94
N SER A 368 -2.08 9.65 -17.30
CA SER A 368 -3.15 10.14 -18.16
C SER A 368 -3.92 11.28 -17.49
N SER A 369 -4.27 11.12 -16.21
CA SER A 369 -5.01 12.14 -15.46
C SER A 369 -4.18 13.39 -15.13
N ILE A 370 -2.85 13.27 -15.02
CA ILE A 370 -1.96 14.44 -14.95
C ILE A 370 -1.94 15.18 -16.29
N LYS A 371 -1.91 14.47 -17.42
CA LYS A 371 -1.95 15.07 -18.76
C LYS A 371 -3.29 15.74 -19.08
N SER A 372 -4.40 15.27 -18.53
CA SER A 372 -5.73 15.89 -18.64
C SER A 372 -6.00 16.96 -17.58
N GLU A 373 -5.02 17.29 -16.74
CA GLU A 373 -5.11 18.28 -15.66
C GLU A 373 -6.12 17.94 -14.55
N ASP A 374 -6.53 16.66 -14.43
CA ASP A 374 -7.36 16.19 -13.32
C ASP A 374 -6.57 16.16 -12.00
N PHE A 375 -5.24 15.87 -12.09
CA PHE A 375 -4.29 15.97 -11.01
C PHE A 375 -3.19 16.99 -11.34
N SER A 376 -2.73 17.71 -10.31
CA SER A 376 -1.71 18.78 -10.45
C SER A 376 -0.32 18.25 -10.81
N GLY A 377 -0.01 17.01 -10.43
CA GLY A 377 1.28 16.35 -10.64
C GLY A 377 1.35 15.04 -9.89
N TRP A 378 2.52 14.41 -9.88
CA TRP A 378 2.76 13.16 -9.15
C TRP A 378 2.73 13.32 -7.61
N ASP A 379 2.82 14.53 -7.12
CA ASP A 379 2.76 14.95 -5.73
C ASP A 379 1.37 15.44 -5.29
N ASP A 380 0.37 15.34 -6.19
CA ASP A 380 -1.02 15.68 -5.85
C ASP A 380 -1.46 14.89 -4.62
N PRO A 381 -1.97 15.55 -3.57
CA PRO A 381 -2.25 14.92 -2.27
C PRO A 381 -3.33 13.84 -2.31
N ARG A 382 -4.06 13.71 -3.41
CA ARG A 382 -5.06 12.65 -3.64
C ARG A 382 -4.44 11.33 -4.12
N LEU A 383 -3.17 11.34 -4.50
CA LEU A 383 -2.50 10.18 -5.11
C LEU A 383 -1.82 9.26 -4.08
N PRO A 384 -1.72 7.94 -4.38
CA PRO A 384 -1.01 6.98 -3.53
C PRO A 384 0.49 6.91 -3.81
N THR A 385 1.08 7.95 -4.38
CA THR A 385 2.51 8.01 -4.67
C THR A 385 3.30 8.37 -3.41
N ILE A 386 4.54 7.95 -3.33
CA ILE A 386 5.44 8.35 -2.24
C ILE A 386 5.67 9.86 -2.26
N LYS A 387 5.74 10.47 -3.46
CA LYS A 387 5.79 11.94 -3.60
C LYS A 387 4.61 12.64 -2.93
N ALA A 388 3.39 12.16 -3.16
CA ALA A 388 2.19 12.73 -2.57
C ALA A 388 2.15 12.54 -1.04
N LEU A 389 2.50 11.35 -0.55
CA LEU A 389 2.56 11.10 0.89
C LEU A 389 3.62 11.97 1.57
N ARG A 390 4.81 12.08 0.98
CA ARG A 390 5.88 12.96 1.45
C ARG A 390 5.46 14.43 1.40
N ASN A 391 4.77 14.86 0.34
CA ASN A 391 4.22 16.20 0.23
C ASN A 391 3.21 16.51 1.34
N ARG A 392 2.33 15.57 1.67
CA ARG A 392 1.40 15.70 2.79
C ARG A 392 2.09 15.80 4.16
N GLY A 393 3.27 15.20 4.32
CA GLY A 393 4.03 15.21 5.57
C GLY A 393 4.09 13.86 6.30
N PHE A 394 3.82 12.74 5.60
CA PHE A 394 4.04 11.41 6.16
C PHE A 394 5.53 11.16 6.41
N SER A 395 5.84 10.52 7.53
CA SER A 395 7.20 10.11 7.89
C SER A 395 7.58 8.80 7.16
N PRO A 396 8.82 8.64 6.69
CA PRO A 396 9.30 7.37 6.15
C PRO A 396 9.25 6.25 7.19
N GLU A 397 9.50 6.59 8.46
CA GLU A 397 9.44 5.63 9.57
C GLU A 397 8.06 5.01 9.74
N SER A 398 6.99 5.79 9.54
CA SER A 398 5.61 5.26 9.59
C SER A 398 5.33 4.23 8.50
N ILE A 399 5.91 4.42 7.30
CA ILE A 399 5.80 3.47 6.19
C ILE A 399 6.65 2.23 6.48
N ARG A 400 7.83 2.39 7.08
CA ARG A 400 8.68 1.27 7.52
C ARG A 400 7.95 0.40 8.55
N LEU A 401 7.39 1.00 9.59
CA LEU A 401 6.61 0.30 10.63
C LEU A 401 5.40 -0.43 10.05
N LEU A 402 4.69 0.18 9.11
CA LEU A 402 3.57 -0.48 8.41
C LEU A 402 4.01 -1.77 7.73
N TRP A 403 5.08 -1.73 6.93
CA TRP A 403 5.54 -2.89 6.18
C TRP A 403 6.24 -3.93 7.05
N GLU A 404 6.89 -3.51 8.12
CA GLU A 404 7.44 -4.41 9.13
C GLU A 404 6.35 -5.23 9.82
N GLU A 405 5.27 -4.59 10.27
CA GLU A 405 4.15 -5.28 10.93
C GLU A 405 3.45 -6.25 9.98
N ILE A 406 3.26 -5.87 8.72
CA ILE A 406 2.66 -6.73 7.71
C ILE A 406 3.58 -7.89 7.35
N GLY A 407 4.88 -7.65 7.25
CA GLY A 407 5.90 -8.64 6.94
C GLY A 407 5.74 -9.31 5.57
N LEU A 408 6.33 -10.50 5.43
CA LEU A 408 6.22 -11.36 4.24
C LEU A 408 5.08 -12.37 4.42
N THR A 409 3.88 -12.01 3.98
CA THR A 409 2.74 -12.92 3.88
C THR A 409 2.38 -13.16 2.42
N GLN A 410 2.15 -14.43 2.04
CA GLN A 410 1.71 -14.78 0.69
C GLN A 410 0.20 -14.57 0.47
N LYS A 411 -0.54 -14.28 1.55
CA LYS A 411 -1.97 -13.97 1.45
C LYS A 411 -2.16 -12.55 0.94
N ASP A 412 -3.17 -12.36 0.10
CA ASP A 412 -3.62 -11.03 -0.27
C ASP A 412 -4.15 -10.31 0.99
N ILE A 413 -3.75 -9.07 1.15
CA ILE A 413 -4.13 -8.23 2.28
C ILE A 413 -4.85 -6.97 1.77
N SER A 414 -5.70 -6.45 2.63
CA SER A 414 -6.39 -5.19 2.40
C SER A 414 -6.16 -4.28 3.60
N ILE A 415 -5.67 -3.09 3.36
CA ILE A 415 -5.41 -2.07 4.37
C ILE A 415 -6.14 -0.78 4.03
N SER A 416 -6.41 0.05 5.04
CA SER A 416 -6.90 1.41 4.86
C SER A 416 -5.79 2.42 5.13
N MET A 417 -5.95 3.64 4.63
CA MET A 417 -5.06 4.75 4.96
C MET A 417 -5.04 5.01 6.46
N ALA A 418 -6.17 4.82 7.17
CA ALA A 418 -6.23 4.95 8.61
C ALA A 418 -5.20 4.08 9.36
N THR A 419 -4.80 2.94 8.78
CA THR A 419 -3.72 2.12 9.36
C THR A 419 -2.37 2.85 9.27
N LEU A 420 -2.02 3.40 8.11
CA LEU A 420 -0.78 4.18 7.93
C LEU A 420 -0.82 5.46 8.79
N GLU A 421 -1.96 6.14 8.83
CA GLU A 421 -2.18 7.34 9.64
C GLU A 421 -1.96 7.07 11.14
N SER A 422 -2.42 5.92 11.63
CA SER A 422 -2.17 5.50 13.03
C SER A 422 -0.69 5.28 13.33
N PHE A 423 0.09 4.71 12.38
CA PHE A 423 1.54 4.63 12.54
C PHE A 423 2.18 6.00 12.48
N ASN A 424 1.73 6.86 11.56
CA ASN A 424 2.29 8.19 11.40
C ASN A 424 2.05 9.05 12.64
N SER A 425 0.84 9.03 13.21
CA SER A 425 0.54 9.72 14.47
C SER A 425 1.51 9.32 15.58
N LYS A 426 1.75 8.01 15.76
CA LYS A 426 2.68 7.51 16.80
C LYS A 426 4.12 8.00 16.60
N VAL A 427 4.54 8.16 15.35
CA VAL A 427 5.91 8.59 15.02
C VAL A 427 6.08 10.09 15.21
N ILE A 428 5.10 10.89 14.76
CA ILE A 428 5.27 12.35 14.68
C ILE A 428 4.71 13.11 15.87
N ASP A 429 3.82 12.51 16.68
CA ASP A 429 3.07 13.20 17.73
C ASP A 429 3.98 13.91 18.74
N SER A 430 5.04 13.24 19.20
CA SER A 430 5.98 13.81 20.19
C SER A 430 6.74 15.04 19.69
N ASP A 431 6.91 15.16 18.37
CA ASP A 431 7.70 16.21 17.72
C ASP A 431 6.81 17.30 17.10
N CYS A 432 5.49 17.11 17.12
CA CYS A 432 4.53 18.07 16.59
C CYS A 432 4.03 19.04 17.66
N GLU A 433 4.36 20.31 17.51
CA GLU A 433 3.77 21.35 18.34
C GLU A 433 2.25 21.43 18.11
N ARG A 434 1.53 21.70 19.20
CA ARG A 434 0.10 21.96 19.13
C ARG A 434 -0.16 23.39 18.66
N ARG A 435 -1.19 23.54 17.83
CA ARG A 435 -1.70 24.84 17.39
C ARG A 435 -3.23 24.83 17.43
N VAL A 436 -3.79 26.03 17.43
CA VAL A 436 -5.24 26.19 17.38
C VAL A 436 -5.65 26.60 15.98
N PHE A 437 -6.72 25.95 15.49
CA PHE A 437 -7.43 26.31 14.27
C PHE A 437 -8.91 26.43 14.60
N VAL A 438 -9.50 27.58 14.32
CA VAL A 438 -10.90 27.89 14.61
C VAL A 438 -11.68 27.96 13.29
N ILE A 439 -12.56 26.99 13.09
CA ILE A 439 -13.45 26.92 11.92
C ILE A 439 -14.69 27.76 12.20
N ASP A 440 -15.22 28.45 11.18
CA ASP A 440 -16.41 29.31 11.30
C ASP A 440 -16.37 30.19 12.56
N PRO A 441 -15.38 31.09 12.68
CA PRO A 441 -15.08 31.81 13.91
C PRO A 441 -16.19 32.77 14.31
N ILE A 442 -16.50 32.79 15.60
CA ILE A 442 -17.35 33.82 16.23
C ILE A 442 -16.46 34.63 17.15
N GLU A 443 -16.56 35.96 17.02
CA GLU A 443 -15.86 36.90 17.88
C GLU A 443 -16.62 37.08 19.20
N ILE A 444 -15.91 36.94 20.32
CA ILE A 444 -16.42 37.12 21.68
C ILE A 444 -15.55 38.15 22.38
N GLU A 445 -16.18 39.18 22.94
CA GLU A 445 -15.50 40.25 23.71
C GLU A 445 -15.35 39.86 25.18
N PHE A 446 -14.17 40.13 25.77
CA PHE A 446 -14.02 39.99 27.21
C PHE A 446 -14.51 41.21 27.95
N SER A 447 -15.47 41.02 28.83
CA SER A 447 -16.08 42.09 29.65
C SER A 447 -15.45 42.19 31.04
N SER A 448 -14.37 41.49 31.34
CA SER A 448 -13.80 41.42 32.69
C SER A 448 -12.58 42.34 32.87
N ASP A 449 -12.63 43.14 33.94
CA ASP A 449 -11.50 43.95 34.39
C ASP A 449 -10.35 43.12 34.99
N ASN A 450 -10.55 41.84 35.26
CA ASN A 450 -9.61 40.92 35.90
C ASN A 450 -8.93 39.97 34.93
N ARG A 451 -8.81 40.26 33.65
CA ARG A 451 -8.09 39.40 32.71
C ARG A 451 -6.58 39.51 32.89
N PRO A 452 -5.82 38.45 32.77
CA PRO A 452 -4.36 38.51 32.72
C PRO A 452 -3.90 39.15 31.39
N ASP A 453 -2.73 39.79 31.40
CA ASP A 453 -2.14 40.37 30.19
C ASP A 453 -1.67 39.28 29.20
N VAL A 454 -1.33 38.11 29.72
CA VAL A 454 -0.75 37.00 28.95
C VAL A 454 -1.37 35.65 29.36
N ALA A 455 -1.74 34.83 28.39
CA ALA A 455 -2.03 33.42 28.60
C ALA A 455 -0.82 32.55 28.19
N SER A 456 -0.44 31.64 29.07
CA SER A 456 0.71 30.75 28.85
C SER A 456 0.23 29.36 28.48
N ILE A 457 0.29 29.03 27.18
CA ILE A 457 -0.25 27.78 26.61
C ILE A 457 0.92 26.82 26.34
N PRO A 458 0.88 25.56 26.78
CA PRO A 458 1.97 24.62 26.52
C PRO A 458 2.14 24.34 25.02
N ARG A 459 3.41 24.17 24.58
CA ARG A 459 3.70 23.78 23.18
C ARG A 459 3.24 22.35 22.90
N HIS A 460 3.33 21.47 23.90
CA HIS A 460 2.86 20.11 23.85
C HIS A 460 2.24 19.70 25.21
N PRO A 461 1.07 19.01 25.23
CA PRO A 461 0.36 18.70 26.48
C PRO A 461 1.14 17.76 27.41
N GLU A 462 1.94 16.84 26.86
CA GLU A 462 2.75 15.88 27.63
C GLU A 462 4.17 16.41 27.92
N GLY A 463 4.49 17.63 27.48
CA GLY A 463 5.79 18.26 27.73
C GLY A 463 6.95 17.69 26.89
N SER A 464 6.68 16.88 25.86
CA SER A 464 7.71 16.38 24.94
C SER A 464 8.43 17.50 24.21
N ILE A 465 7.72 18.59 23.92
CA ILE A 465 8.30 19.85 23.42
C ILE A 465 8.26 20.87 24.58
N PRO A 466 9.42 21.26 25.10
CA PRO A 466 9.50 22.15 26.26
C PRO A 466 9.07 23.56 25.92
N GLY A 467 8.54 24.28 26.94
CA GLY A 467 8.18 25.68 26.86
C GLY A 467 6.72 25.92 26.53
N ASN A 468 6.37 27.21 26.60
CA ASN A 468 4.99 27.66 26.39
C ASN A 468 4.92 28.70 25.27
N ARG A 469 3.77 28.82 24.66
CA ARG A 469 3.36 29.90 23.78
C ARG A 469 2.71 30.96 24.66
N ASN A 470 3.26 32.16 24.69
CA ASN A 470 2.74 33.24 25.50
C ASN A 470 1.86 34.13 24.63
N TRP A 471 0.57 34.03 24.80
CA TRP A 471 -0.43 34.79 24.06
C TRP A 471 -0.71 36.11 24.78
N GLU A 472 -0.38 37.21 24.15
CA GLU A 472 -0.79 38.53 24.62
C GLU A 472 -2.30 38.70 24.32
N PHE A 473 -3.04 39.17 25.31
CA PHE A 473 -4.47 39.33 25.19
C PHE A 473 -4.86 40.55 24.40
N SER A 474 -5.82 40.36 23.47
CA SER A 474 -6.64 41.44 22.93
C SER A 474 -7.97 41.57 23.69
N GLU A 475 -8.80 42.53 23.31
CA GLU A 475 -10.12 42.71 23.88
C GLU A 475 -11.11 41.61 23.45
N SER A 476 -10.78 40.88 22.39
CA SER A 476 -11.67 39.82 21.83
C SER A 476 -10.89 38.53 21.52
N ILE A 477 -11.65 37.44 21.50
CA ILE A 477 -11.18 36.12 21.10
C ILE A 477 -12.08 35.55 20.02
N PHE A 478 -11.57 34.58 19.27
CA PHE A 478 -12.35 33.74 18.39
C PHE A 478 -12.60 32.38 19.03
N ILE A 479 -13.84 31.90 18.93
CA ILE A 479 -14.22 30.52 19.22
C ILE A 479 -14.94 29.93 18.01
N GLN A 480 -15.02 28.61 17.92
CA GLN A 480 -15.73 27.95 16.84
C GLN A 480 -17.26 28.12 17.03
N SER A 481 -17.98 28.36 15.94
CA SER A 481 -19.44 28.55 15.97
C SER A 481 -20.21 27.40 16.63
N SER A 482 -19.74 26.16 16.43
CA SER A 482 -20.31 24.97 17.05
C SER A 482 -20.14 24.91 18.58
N ASP A 483 -19.20 25.65 19.14
CA ASP A 483 -18.94 25.76 20.58
C ASP A 483 -19.63 26.99 21.20
N HIS A 484 -20.24 27.85 20.38
CA HIS A 484 -20.91 29.04 20.81
C HIS A 484 -22.30 28.72 21.39
N ASN A 485 -22.29 28.35 22.66
CA ASN A 485 -23.54 28.18 23.45
C ASN A 485 -23.44 29.05 24.69
N PRO A 486 -24.43 29.94 24.97
CA PRO A 486 -24.44 30.70 26.21
C PRO A 486 -24.37 29.77 27.42
N GLY A 487 -23.45 30.06 28.34
CA GLY A 487 -23.28 29.25 29.55
C GLY A 487 -21.81 29.17 30.01
N LYS A 488 -21.57 28.24 30.94
CA LYS A 488 -20.26 28.05 31.58
C LYS A 488 -19.42 27.08 30.76
N VAL A 489 -18.25 27.54 30.29
CA VAL A 489 -17.27 26.72 29.55
C VAL A 489 -15.87 26.97 30.12
N ARG A 490 -14.93 26.11 29.77
CA ARG A 490 -13.52 26.34 30.00
C ARG A 490 -12.80 26.63 28.70
N LEU A 491 -12.18 27.79 28.62
CA LEU A 491 -11.20 28.06 27.58
C LEU A 491 -9.98 27.19 27.84
N LYS A 492 -9.62 26.34 26.86
CA LYS A 492 -8.56 25.32 27.02
C LYS A 492 -7.26 25.96 27.49
N ASP A 493 -6.61 25.34 28.47
CA ASP A 493 -5.33 25.73 29.09
C ASP A 493 -5.31 27.17 29.64
N PHE A 494 -6.49 27.74 29.93
CA PHE A 494 -6.59 29.11 30.39
C PHE A 494 -7.56 29.27 31.56
N ALA A 495 -8.84 29.56 31.33
CA ALA A 495 -9.76 29.99 32.36
C ALA A 495 -11.15 29.38 32.22
N ASP A 496 -11.85 29.27 33.35
CA ASP A 496 -13.28 29.04 33.40
C ASP A 496 -14.00 30.36 33.11
N VAL A 497 -14.88 30.35 32.10
CA VAL A 497 -15.60 31.54 31.66
C VAL A 497 -17.12 31.29 31.59
N GLU A 498 -17.89 32.36 31.67
CA GLU A 498 -19.33 32.36 31.37
C GLU A 498 -19.52 33.16 30.08
N ILE A 499 -19.98 32.48 29.02
CA ILE A 499 -20.28 33.10 27.72
C ILE A 499 -21.74 33.53 27.68
N SER A 500 -21.96 34.76 27.31
CA SER A 500 -23.27 35.30 26.87
C SER A 500 -23.25 35.40 25.34
N GLU A 501 -24.20 36.13 24.74
CA GLU A 501 -24.39 36.16 23.29
C GLU A 501 -23.08 36.51 22.51
N PHE A 502 -22.37 37.57 22.93
CA PHE A 502 -21.10 38.00 22.31
C PHE A 502 -20.08 38.47 23.34
N SER A 503 -20.20 38.08 24.60
CA SER A 503 -19.26 38.45 25.63
C SER A 503 -18.91 37.27 26.55
N ALA A 504 -17.73 37.29 27.10
CA ALA A 504 -17.23 36.29 28.06
C ALA A 504 -16.72 36.96 29.34
N ASN A 505 -17.13 36.41 30.51
CA ASN A 505 -16.66 36.79 31.81
C ASN A 505 -15.78 35.71 32.43
N ILE A 506 -14.57 36.04 32.86
CA ILE A 506 -13.70 35.12 33.58
C ILE A 506 -14.26 34.88 34.98
N GLN A 507 -14.52 33.61 35.29
CA GLN A 507 -15.04 33.15 36.57
C GLN A 507 -13.90 32.68 37.49
N SER A 508 -12.92 31.95 36.92
CA SER A 508 -11.75 31.45 37.64
C SER A 508 -10.63 31.11 36.67
N MET A 509 -9.38 31.32 37.07
CA MET A 509 -8.21 30.82 36.37
C MET A 509 -8.03 29.31 36.64
N ASP A 510 -8.33 28.87 37.87
CA ASP A 510 -8.32 27.46 38.22
C ASP A 510 -9.56 26.73 37.69
N ARG A 511 -9.41 25.44 37.39
CA ARG A 511 -10.53 24.58 36.99
C ARG A 511 -11.41 24.31 38.20
N THR A 512 -12.66 24.78 38.15
CA THR A 512 -13.57 24.69 39.30
C THR A 512 -14.54 23.52 39.22
N ASP A 513 -14.87 23.04 38.02
CA ASP A 513 -15.83 21.97 37.77
C ASP A 513 -15.56 21.26 36.42
N ASP A 514 -16.39 20.25 36.09
CA ASP A 514 -16.32 19.50 34.82
C ASP A 514 -17.22 20.15 33.76
N ARG A 515 -16.85 21.36 33.34
CA ARG A 515 -17.52 22.06 32.22
C ARG A 515 -16.87 21.68 30.87
N GLN A 516 -17.60 21.94 29.79
CA GLN A 516 -17.10 21.76 28.43
C GLN A 516 -15.84 22.59 28.22
N ILE A 517 -14.77 21.94 27.72
CA ILE A 517 -13.54 22.61 27.28
C ILE A 517 -13.70 22.99 25.82
N ILE A 518 -13.48 24.26 25.48
CA ILE A 518 -13.52 24.75 24.11
C ILE A 518 -12.19 25.34 23.69
N HIS A 519 -11.91 25.28 22.39
CA HIS A 519 -10.75 25.93 21.79
C HIS A 519 -11.05 27.41 21.54
N TRP A 520 -10.02 28.20 21.64
CA TRP A 520 -10.13 29.64 21.52
C TRP A 520 -8.83 30.24 20.99
N LEU A 521 -8.87 31.45 20.46
CA LEU A 521 -7.72 32.12 19.88
C LEU A 521 -7.85 33.64 20.08
N PRO A 522 -6.84 34.35 20.63
CA PRO A 522 -6.86 35.80 20.69
C PRO A 522 -6.92 36.41 19.29
N LYS A 523 -7.76 37.42 19.09
CA LYS A 523 -7.95 38.06 17.78
C LYS A 523 -6.65 38.65 17.22
N ASN A 524 -5.84 39.28 18.08
CA ASN A 524 -4.57 39.86 17.69
C ASN A 524 -3.46 38.87 17.35
N LEU A 525 -3.65 37.58 17.69
CA LEU A 525 -2.73 36.48 17.37
C LEU A 525 -3.38 35.50 16.39
N SER A 526 -4.32 35.94 15.59
CA SER A 526 -4.99 35.14 14.60
C SER A 526 -4.70 35.61 13.19
N ARG A 527 -4.53 34.66 12.28
CA ARG A 527 -4.37 34.90 10.84
C ARG A 527 -5.36 34.02 10.07
N GLU A 528 -5.90 34.55 8.97
CA GLU A 528 -6.74 33.71 8.11
C GLU A 528 -5.96 32.50 7.58
N ALA A 529 -6.61 31.36 7.52
CA ALA A 529 -6.02 30.15 7.02
C ALA A 529 -6.99 29.29 6.21
N ILE A 530 -6.44 28.56 5.24
CA ILE A 530 -7.15 27.58 4.46
C ILE A 530 -6.44 26.23 4.59
N ILE A 531 -7.17 25.22 5.07
CA ILE A 531 -6.69 23.84 5.08
C ILE A 531 -7.28 23.10 3.88
N THR A 532 -6.43 22.59 3.00
CA THR A 532 -6.81 21.73 1.89
C THR A 532 -6.85 20.29 2.38
N VAL A 533 -8.01 19.64 2.29
CA VAL A 533 -8.26 18.26 2.75
C VAL A 533 -8.53 17.37 1.54
N PRO A 534 -7.66 16.40 1.24
CA PRO A 534 -7.94 15.39 0.21
C PRO A 534 -9.08 14.46 0.64
N ASP A 535 -10.08 14.29 -0.23
CA ASP A 535 -11.23 13.42 -0.01
C ASP A 535 -11.60 12.70 -1.32
N GLY A 536 -11.09 11.49 -1.49
CA GLY A 536 -11.20 10.74 -2.73
C GLY A 536 -10.62 11.52 -3.91
N GLU A 537 -11.43 11.84 -4.90
CA GLU A 537 -11.04 12.64 -6.08
C GLU A 537 -11.12 14.16 -5.84
N ASN A 538 -11.61 14.60 -4.67
CA ASN A 538 -11.83 16.01 -4.37
C ASN A 538 -10.75 16.60 -3.47
N LEU A 539 -10.61 17.93 -3.53
CA LEU A 539 -9.85 18.74 -2.60
C LEU A 539 -10.81 19.71 -1.91
N ASN A 540 -11.18 19.39 -0.68
CA ASN A 540 -12.04 20.25 0.12
C ASN A 540 -11.21 21.36 0.76
N ARG A 541 -11.70 22.60 0.75
CA ARG A 541 -11.03 23.75 1.36
C ARG A 541 -11.82 24.24 2.56
N ILE A 542 -11.21 24.17 3.74
CA ILE A 542 -11.78 24.60 5.00
C ILE A 542 -11.12 25.92 5.39
N ARG A 543 -11.92 26.97 5.57
CA ARG A 543 -11.46 28.29 6.00
C ARG A 543 -11.65 28.46 7.50
N GLY A 544 -10.73 29.22 8.11
CA GLY A 544 -10.79 29.55 9.53
C GLY A 544 -9.69 30.52 9.91
N PHE A 545 -9.46 30.63 11.21
CA PHE A 545 -8.32 31.35 11.76
C PHE A 545 -7.34 30.39 12.43
N ILE A 546 -6.06 30.59 12.14
CA ILE A 546 -4.94 29.87 12.77
C ILE A 546 -4.25 30.76 13.79
N GLU A 547 -3.67 30.16 14.81
CA GLU A 547 -2.73 30.81 15.72
C GLU A 547 -1.48 31.28 14.96
N ASP A 548 -1.28 32.59 14.92
CA ASP A 548 -0.11 33.21 14.27
C ASP A 548 1.04 33.35 15.25
N PHE A 549 1.68 32.25 15.60
CA PHE A 549 2.77 32.19 16.55
C PHE A 549 3.89 31.26 16.03
N GLU A 550 5.04 31.85 15.65
CA GLU A 550 6.24 31.09 15.19
C GLU A 550 5.90 29.97 14.18
N LEU A 551 5.14 30.30 13.14
CA LEU A 551 4.78 29.36 12.09
C LEU A 551 5.94 29.20 11.10
N GLU A 552 6.17 27.96 10.64
CA GLU A 552 7.25 27.64 9.70
C GLU A 552 6.69 26.88 8.48
N GLU A 553 7.02 27.34 7.26
CA GLU A 553 6.67 26.63 6.04
C GLU A 553 7.31 25.24 5.97
N GLY A 554 6.58 24.26 5.49
CA GLY A 554 7.02 22.87 5.40
C GLY A 554 6.89 22.08 6.71
N ARG A 555 6.64 22.72 7.83
CA ARG A 555 6.50 22.07 9.13
C ARG A 555 5.10 21.51 9.34
N VAL A 556 5.00 20.34 9.98
CA VAL A 556 3.74 19.73 10.41
C VAL A 556 3.42 20.17 11.83
N TYR A 557 2.17 20.57 12.06
CA TYR A 557 1.62 20.90 13.39
C TYR A 557 0.40 20.05 13.65
N GLN A 558 0.11 19.77 14.92
CA GLN A 558 -1.17 19.20 15.31
C GLN A 558 -2.16 20.29 15.67
N PHE A 559 -3.22 20.39 14.91
CA PHE A 559 -4.37 21.24 15.22
C PHE A 559 -5.38 20.43 16.03
N GLU A 560 -5.39 20.65 17.32
CA GLU A 560 -6.24 19.88 18.23
C GLU A 560 -7.70 19.92 17.77
N ARG A 561 -8.40 18.79 17.84
CA ARG A 561 -9.76 18.55 17.31
C ARG A 561 -9.88 18.53 15.77
N PHE A 562 -8.82 18.83 15.04
CA PHE A 562 -8.84 18.84 13.58
C PHE A 562 -7.89 17.77 12.96
N GLY A 563 -6.74 17.54 13.60
CA GLY A 563 -5.72 16.61 13.13
C GLY A 563 -4.38 17.27 12.80
N PHE A 564 -3.53 16.55 12.10
CA PHE A 564 -2.23 17.02 11.67
C PHE A 564 -2.33 17.71 10.30
N ALA A 565 -1.64 18.84 10.15
CA ALA A 565 -1.52 19.51 8.87
C ALA A 565 -0.12 20.14 8.70
N LYS A 566 0.34 20.18 7.44
CA LYS A 566 1.59 20.81 7.05
C LYS A 566 1.31 22.21 6.53
N ILE A 567 2.12 23.20 6.92
CA ILE A 567 2.07 24.53 6.34
C ILE A 567 2.72 24.48 4.96
N GLU A 568 1.95 24.88 3.92
CA GLU A 568 2.44 24.96 2.56
C GLU A 568 3.04 26.34 2.25
N SER A 569 2.35 27.41 2.68
CA SER A 569 2.84 28.79 2.49
C SER A 569 2.29 29.72 3.55
N ILE A 570 3.03 30.79 3.82
CA ILE A 570 2.70 31.86 4.76
C ILE A 570 2.79 33.19 4.03
N ASP A 571 1.63 33.79 3.73
CA ASP A 571 1.55 35.13 3.18
C ASP A 571 1.13 36.14 4.26
N ASP A 572 1.24 37.44 3.98
CA ASP A 572 0.89 38.51 4.94
C ASP A 572 -0.54 38.41 5.50
N GLN A 573 -1.47 37.84 4.72
CA GLN A 573 -2.89 37.77 5.07
C GLN A 573 -3.41 36.34 5.25
N LEU A 574 -2.76 35.34 4.65
CA LEU A 574 -3.29 33.99 4.54
C LEU A 574 -2.21 32.94 4.80
N VAL A 575 -2.55 31.91 5.56
CA VAL A 575 -1.75 30.68 5.70
C VAL A 575 -2.44 29.55 4.96
N SER A 576 -1.71 28.92 4.05
CA SER A 576 -2.19 27.72 3.34
C SER A 576 -1.62 26.46 3.99
N LEU A 577 -2.50 25.50 4.24
CA LEU A 577 -2.12 24.24 4.87
C LEU A 577 -2.65 23.06 4.06
N LEU A 578 -1.93 21.96 4.13
CA LEU A 578 -2.32 20.66 3.59
C LEU A 578 -2.58 19.69 4.74
N TRP A 579 -3.80 19.15 4.79
CA TRP A 579 -4.19 18.18 5.81
C TRP A 579 -3.45 16.85 5.62
N LEU A 580 -2.90 16.33 6.69
CA LEU A 580 -2.16 15.08 6.72
C LEU A 580 -3.09 13.92 7.13
N HIS A 581 -3.61 13.94 8.35
CA HIS A 581 -4.59 13.00 8.90
C HIS A 581 -5.10 13.48 10.27
N ASN A 582 -6.05 12.74 10.86
CA ASN A 582 -6.57 12.97 12.22
C ASN A 582 -5.57 12.56 13.31
#